data_c37a6710d24d9b3432115dfff313c242
#
_entry.id   c37a6710d24d9b3432115dfff313c242
#
_cell.length_a   1.000
_cell.length_b   1.000
_cell.length_c   1.000
_cell.angle_alpha   90.00
_cell.angle_beta   90.00
_cell.angle_gamma   90.00
#
_symmetry.space_group_name_H-M   'P 1'
#
loop_
_entity.id
_entity.type
_entity.pdbx_description
1 polymer ?
#
loop_
_entity_poly.entity_id
_entity_poly.type
_entity_poly.pdbx_seq_one_letter_code
_entity_poly.pdbx_strand_id
1 'polypeptide(L)'
;MGHLLRRKGVPVSGAIGSMERFLNVALANRNQKKIVCESHLDFLRAGANVITTNNYACVPSALALSPNSPPQLITDLIDAAGQIARQACQLHVQERPLNSTVPMVAGCVPPLHESYRPDRVGSESELTGEYAHIVEAIAPHSDLLLCETMSSVREGKLAVQAANRAG
;
A
#
# COMPACT_ATOMS: atom_id res chain seq x y z
N MET A 1 -3.84 -0.99 -9.10
CA MET A 1 -3.35 -2.34 -8.79
C MET A 1 -4.43 -3.41 -8.96
N GLY A 2 -5.52 -3.45 -8.19
CA GLY A 2 -6.48 -4.55 -8.14
C GLY A 2 -7.08 -5.02 -9.48
N HIS A 3 -7.44 -4.11 -10.38
CA HIS A 3 -7.92 -4.49 -11.72
C HIS A 3 -6.85 -5.21 -12.55
N LEU A 4 -5.60 -4.76 -12.46
CA LEU A 4 -4.49 -5.36 -13.19
C LEU A 4 -4.16 -6.76 -12.65
N LEU A 5 -4.13 -6.94 -11.33
CA LEU A 5 -3.95 -8.24 -10.69
C LEU A 5 -5.02 -9.24 -11.14
N ARG A 6 -6.29 -8.82 -11.15
CA ARG A 6 -7.40 -9.67 -11.63
C ARG A 6 -7.22 -10.05 -13.11
N ARG A 7 -6.82 -9.11 -13.97
CA ARG A 7 -6.54 -9.40 -15.39
C ARG A 7 -5.38 -10.38 -15.56
N LYS A 8 -4.44 -10.41 -14.62
CA LYS A 8 -3.31 -11.36 -14.58
C LYS A 8 -3.65 -12.68 -13.87
N GLY A 9 -4.94 -12.93 -13.54
CA GLY A 9 -5.41 -14.19 -12.98
C GLY A 9 -5.35 -14.30 -11.45
N VAL A 10 -5.03 -13.21 -10.73
CA VAL A 10 -5.11 -13.24 -9.26
C VAL A 10 -6.59 -13.29 -8.85
N PRO A 11 -7.00 -14.27 -8.01
CA PRO A 11 -8.35 -14.30 -7.50
C PRO A 11 -8.58 -13.12 -6.55
N VAL A 12 -9.38 -12.17 -7.01
CA VAL A 12 -9.78 -10.99 -6.24
C VAL A 12 -11.29 -11.05 -6.06
N SER A 13 -11.74 -11.66 -4.96
CA SER A 13 -13.15 -11.76 -4.57
C SER A 13 -13.67 -10.46 -3.96
N GLY A 14 -14.98 -10.39 -3.75
CA GLY A 14 -15.65 -9.24 -3.17
C GLY A 14 -16.19 -8.23 -4.20
N ALA A 15 -17.18 -7.44 -3.77
CA ALA A 15 -17.77 -6.38 -4.59
C ALA A 15 -16.74 -5.27 -4.87
N ILE A 16 -16.91 -4.54 -5.98
CA ILE A 16 -16.07 -3.38 -6.29
C ILE A 16 -16.20 -2.35 -5.15
N GLY A 17 -15.08 -1.92 -4.60
CA GLY A 17 -15.04 -0.96 -3.48
C GLY A 17 -15.22 -1.58 -2.10
N SER A 18 -15.45 -2.90 -1.98
CA SER A 18 -15.54 -3.54 -0.67
C SER A 18 -14.16 -3.74 -0.02
N MET A 19 -14.12 -3.70 1.31
CA MET A 19 -12.92 -3.96 2.09
C MET A 19 -12.38 -5.38 1.88
N GLU A 20 -13.28 -6.38 1.70
CA GLU A 20 -12.90 -7.76 1.33
C GLU A 20 -12.05 -7.78 0.07
N ARG A 21 -12.48 -7.05 -0.97
CA ARG A 21 -11.76 -6.96 -2.23
C ARG A 21 -10.39 -6.31 -2.06
N PHE A 22 -10.30 -5.24 -1.27
CA PHE A 22 -9.03 -4.57 -1.00
C PHE A 22 -8.09 -5.48 -0.21
N LEU A 23 -8.59 -6.23 0.77
CA LEU A 23 -7.80 -7.20 1.51
C LEU A 23 -7.22 -8.29 0.60
N ASN A 24 -8.01 -8.82 -0.34
CA ASN A 24 -7.49 -9.80 -1.33
C ASN A 24 -6.36 -9.23 -2.19
N VAL A 25 -6.44 -7.94 -2.54
CA VAL A 25 -5.37 -7.23 -3.25
C VAL A 25 -4.11 -7.12 -2.39
N ALA A 26 -4.25 -6.83 -1.10
CA ALA A 26 -3.14 -6.78 -0.16
C ALA A 26 -2.51 -8.17 0.07
N LEU A 27 -3.31 -9.21 0.21
CA LEU A 27 -2.85 -10.60 0.37
C LEU A 27 -2.04 -11.10 -0.84
N ALA A 28 -2.22 -10.50 -2.02
CA ALA A 28 -1.40 -10.80 -3.19
C ALA A 28 0.09 -10.49 -2.96
N ASN A 29 0.44 -9.56 -2.07
CA ASN A 29 1.83 -9.26 -1.70
C ASN A 29 2.53 -10.47 -1.07
N ARG A 30 1.77 -11.37 -0.44
CA ARG A 30 2.28 -12.61 0.14
C ARG A 30 2.19 -13.78 -0.84
N ASN A 31 1.02 -13.94 -1.45
CA ASN A 31 0.65 -15.15 -2.19
C ASN A 31 1.02 -15.10 -3.67
N GLN A 32 1.22 -13.91 -4.24
CA GLN A 32 1.38 -13.65 -5.67
C GLN A 32 2.45 -12.58 -5.94
N LYS A 33 3.55 -12.57 -5.19
CA LYS A 33 4.63 -11.56 -5.24
C LYS A 33 5.09 -11.25 -6.66
N LYS A 34 5.30 -12.30 -7.46
CA LYS A 34 5.75 -12.16 -8.86
C LYS A 34 4.74 -11.37 -9.70
N ILE A 35 3.44 -11.65 -9.53
CA ILE A 35 2.39 -10.97 -10.31
C ILE A 35 2.25 -9.51 -9.85
N VAL A 36 2.40 -9.22 -8.55
CA VAL A 36 2.39 -7.85 -8.04
C VAL A 36 3.58 -7.07 -8.58
N CYS A 37 4.79 -7.65 -8.57
CA CYS A 37 6.00 -7.04 -9.14
C CYS A 37 5.83 -6.75 -10.63
N GLU A 38 5.36 -7.72 -11.42
CA GLU A 38 5.10 -7.54 -12.84
C GLU A 38 4.03 -6.48 -13.11
N SER A 39 3.06 -6.33 -12.21
CA SER A 39 2.05 -5.27 -12.32
C SER A 39 2.64 -3.88 -12.08
N HIS A 40 3.59 -3.73 -11.17
CA HIS A 40 4.36 -2.50 -11.01
C HIS A 40 5.23 -2.21 -12.24
N LEU A 41 5.88 -3.24 -12.80
CA LEU A 41 6.67 -3.12 -14.02
C LEU A 41 5.83 -2.64 -15.22
N ASP A 42 4.59 -3.10 -15.35
CA ASP A 42 3.70 -2.64 -16.40
C ASP A 42 3.45 -1.12 -16.32
N PHE A 43 3.27 -0.55 -15.12
CA PHE A 43 3.14 0.89 -14.94
C PHE A 43 4.44 1.63 -15.26
N LEU A 44 5.58 1.11 -14.83
CA LEU A 44 6.89 1.69 -15.12
C LEU A 44 7.21 1.68 -16.61
N ARG A 45 6.94 0.56 -17.31
CA ARG A 45 7.10 0.42 -18.75
C ARG A 45 6.15 1.33 -19.54
N ALA A 46 4.99 1.64 -18.96
CA ALA A 46 4.05 2.62 -19.51
C ALA A 46 4.49 4.09 -19.28
N GLY A 47 5.61 4.32 -18.58
CA GLY A 47 6.19 5.65 -18.38
C GLY A 47 5.94 6.27 -17.01
N ALA A 48 5.46 5.51 -16.02
CA ALA A 48 5.36 6.03 -14.65
C ALA A 48 6.76 6.28 -14.06
N ASN A 49 6.96 7.45 -13.46
CA ASN A 49 8.18 7.81 -12.73
C ASN A 49 8.05 7.59 -11.21
N VAL A 50 6.83 7.36 -10.75
CA VAL A 50 6.52 7.05 -9.34
C VAL A 50 5.53 5.89 -9.33
N ILE A 51 5.78 4.89 -8.49
CA ILE A 51 4.84 3.80 -8.23
C ILE A 51 4.47 3.78 -6.75
N THR A 52 3.19 3.54 -6.45
CA THR A 52 2.68 3.44 -5.07
C THR A 52 2.69 1.98 -4.61
N THR A 53 3.13 1.74 -3.40
CA THR A 53 3.16 0.40 -2.79
C THR A 53 1.75 -0.19 -2.65
N ASN A 54 1.63 -1.53 -2.76
CA ASN A 54 0.35 -2.22 -2.75
C ASN A 54 -0.13 -2.58 -1.33
N ASN A 55 -0.09 -1.60 -0.41
CA ASN A 55 -0.49 -1.81 0.99
C ASN A 55 -1.74 -1.02 1.44
N TYR A 56 -2.54 -0.52 0.48
CA TYR A 56 -3.73 0.28 0.78
C TYR A 56 -4.68 -0.36 1.79
N ALA A 57 -4.87 -1.68 1.74
CA ALA A 57 -5.73 -2.43 2.66
C ALA A 57 -4.96 -3.14 3.78
N CYS A 58 -3.70 -2.80 4.00
CA CYS A 58 -2.94 -3.32 5.14
C CYS A 58 -3.23 -2.47 6.38
N VAL A 59 -4.48 -2.49 6.82
CA VAL A 59 -5.01 -1.72 7.95
C VAL A 59 -5.77 -2.63 8.92
N PRO A 60 -5.84 -2.29 10.22
CA PRO A 60 -6.51 -3.14 11.22
C PRO A 60 -7.97 -3.45 10.88
N SER A 61 -8.71 -2.49 10.35
CA SER A 61 -10.10 -2.68 9.95
C SER A 61 -10.29 -3.72 8.84
N ALA A 62 -9.34 -3.84 7.90
CA ALA A 62 -9.36 -4.88 6.88
C ALA A 62 -9.00 -6.25 7.47
N LEU A 63 -8.06 -6.31 8.42
CA LEU A 63 -7.66 -7.55 9.07
C LEU A 63 -8.78 -8.15 9.92
N ALA A 64 -9.67 -7.32 10.45
CA ALA A 64 -10.85 -7.78 11.19
C ALA A 64 -11.78 -8.71 10.35
N LEU A 65 -11.70 -8.64 9.02
CA LEU A 65 -12.39 -9.56 8.10
C LEU A 65 -11.71 -10.96 8.02
N SER A 66 -10.55 -11.12 8.62
CA SER A 66 -9.78 -12.36 8.65
C SER A 66 -9.38 -12.72 10.09
N PRO A 67 -10.35 -13.11 10.95
CA PRO A 67 -10.16 -13.22 12.41
C PRO A 67 -9.11 -14.24 12.84
N ASN A 68 -8.75 -15.19 11.98
CA ASN A 68 -7.71 -16.19 12.24
C ASN A 68 -6.31 -15.75 11.78
N SER A 69 -6.16 -14.51 11.34
CA SER A 69 -4.87 -14.00 10.90
C SER A 69 -3.96 -13.65 12.09
N PRO A 70 -2.66 -13.93 11.99
CA PRO A 70 -1.73 -13.54 13.04
C PRO A 70 -1.64 -12.01 13.13
N PRO A 71 -1.44 -11.44 14.33
CA PRO A 71 -1.32 -9.99 14.52
C PRO A 71 -0.23 -9.34 13.64
N GLN A 72 0.85 -10.08 13.35
CA GLN A 72 1.98 -9.63 12.54
C GLN A 72 1.64 -9.49 11.04
N LEU A 73 0.51 -10.03 10.58
CA LEU A 73 0.18 -10.09 9.14
C LEU A 73 0.17 -8.72 8.47
N ILE A 74 -0.31 -7.68 9.13
CA ILE A 74 -0.33 -6.31 8.57
C ILE A 74 1.10 -5.86 8.26
N THR A 75 1.99 -5.93 9.25
CA THR A 75 3.39 -5.54 9.10
C THR A 75 4.07 -6.34 7.99
N ASP A 76 3.87 -7.66 7.96
CA ASP A 76 4.45 -8.53 6.93
C ASP A 76 3.97 -8.17 5.51
N LEU A 77 2.68 -7.79 5.37
CA LEU A 77 2.11 -7.39 4.09
C LEU A 77 2.61 -6.01 3.65
N ILE A 78 2.80 -5.08 4.58
CA ILE A 78 3.35 -3.74 4.30
C ILE A 78 4.81 -3.88 3.86
N ASP A 79 5.62 -4.62 4.60
CA ASP A 79 7.03 -4.88 4.28
C ASP A 79 7.16 -5.55 2.91
N ALA A 80 6.36 -6.59 2.65
CA ALA A 80 6.35 -7.26 1.36
C ALA A 80 5.94 -6.31 0.21
N ALA A 81 4.96 -5.42 0.42
CA ALA A 81 4.54 -4.44 -0.59
C ALA A 81 5.69 -3.49 -0.94
N GLY A 82 6.43 -3.01 0.07
CA GLY A 82 7.59 -2.15 -0.11
C GLY A 82 8.71 -2.84 -0.86
N GLN A 83 9.10 -4.05 -0.43
CA GLN A 83 10.12 -4.86 -1.09
C GLN A 83 9.78 -5.13 -2.56
N ILE A 84 8.54 -5.48 -2.88
CA ILE A 84 8.08 -5.75 -4.25
C ILE A 84 8.17 -4.49 -5.12
N ALA A 85 7.77 -3.33 -4.60
CA ALA A 85 7.87 -2.07 -5.34
C ALA A 85 9.33 -1.70 -5.63
N ARG A 86 10.23 -1.82 -4.64
CA ARG A 86 11.68 -1.63 -4.84
C ARG A 86 12.25 -2.59 -5.88
N GLN A 87 11.90 -3.87 -5.81
CA GLN A 87 12.31 -4.86 -6.78
C GLN A 87 11.86 -4.49 -8.20
N ALA A 88 10.63 -4.05 -8.38
CA ALA A 88 10.11 -3.60 -9.68
C ALA A 88 10.92 -2.42 -10.23
N CYS A 89 11.25 -1.42 -9.40
CA CYS A 89 12.10 -0.30 -9.81
C CYS A 89 13.49 -0.76 -10.25
N GLN A 90 14.11 -1.67 -9.49
CA GLN A 90 15.43 -2.23 -9.83
C GLN A 90 15.41 -2.98 -11.17
N LEU A 91 14.42 -3.83 -11.38
CA LEU A 91 14.26 -4.57 -12.64
C LEU A 91 14.03 -3.63 -13.81
N HIS A 92 13.19 -2.60 -13.63
CA HIS A 92 12.93 -1.61 -14.67
C HIS A 92 14.19 -0.83 -15.07
N VAL A 93 15.04 -0.45 -14.12
CA VAL A 93 16.32 0.21 -14.41
C VAL A 93 17.22 -0.69 -15.24
N GLN A 94 17.25 -2.00 -14.96
CA GLN A 94 18.04 -2.97 -15.73
C GLN A 94 17.56 -3.14 -17.20
N GLU A 95 16.28 -2.89 -17.45
CA GLU A 95 15.67 -2.94 -18.79
C GLU A 95 15.95 -1.69 -19.63
N ARG A 96 16.55 -0.62 -19.06
CA ARG A 96 16.69 0.70 -19.70
C ARG A 96 18.16 1.05 -19.99
N PRO A 97 18.41 2.00 -20.91
CA PRO A 97 19.75 2.51 -21.16
C PRO A 97 20.41 3.08 -19.88
N LEU A 98 21.73 2.98 -19.82
CA LEU A 98 22.55 3.64 -18.80
C LEU A 98 22.18 5.13 -18.73
N ASN A 99 22.11 5.67 -17.51
CA ASN A 99 21.69 7.06 -17.20
C ASN A 99 20.18 7.35 -17.30
N SER A 100 19.31 6.34 -17.35
CA SER A 100 17.88 6.55 -17.18
C SER A 100 17.56 6.97 -15.75
N THR A 101 16.55 7.85 -15.60
CA THR A 101 16.04 8.25 -14.25
C THR A 101 15.52 7.04 -13.51
N VAL A 102 15.94 6.87 -12.25
CA VAL A 102 15.43 5.81 -11.37
C VAL A 102 14.02 6.19 -10.92
N PRO A 103 13.02 5.31 -11.09
CA PRO A 103 11.68 5.56 -10.59
C PRO A 103 11.66 5.62 -9.06
N MET A 104 10.75 6.44 -8.52
CA MET A 104 10.54 6.56 -7.07
C MET A 104 9.44 5.61 -6.58
N VAL A 105 9.58 5.17 -5.34
CA VAL A 105 8.56 4.42 -4.60
C VAL A 105 7.84 5.35 -3.63
N ALA A 106 6.52 5.51 -3.83
CA ALA A 106 5.64 6.17 -2.89
C ALA A 106 5.07 5.13 -1.91
N GLY A 107 5.43 5.23 -0.64
CA GLY A 107 4.84 4.42 0.42
C GLY A 107 3.40 4.86 0.68
N CYS A 108 2.43 3.97 0.48
CA CYS A 108 1.03 4.27 0.70
C CYS A 108 0.73 4.39 2.20
N VAL A 109 0.16 5.53 2.59
CA VAL A 109 -0.43 5.76 3.91
C VAL A 109 -1.94 5.95 3.69
N PRO A 110 -2.74 4.87 3.82
CA PRO A 110 -4.16 4.85 3.46
C PRO A 110 -5.06 5.36 4.59
N PRO A 111 -6.37 5.59 4.36
CA PRO A 111 -7.33 5.74 5.43
C PRO A 111 -7.47 4.45 6.23
N LEU A 112 -7.57 4.54 7.57
CA LEU A 112 -7.47 3.36 8.46
C LEU A 112 -8.75 2.51 8.52
N HIS A 113 -9.88 3.10 8.19
CA HIS A 113 -11.17 2.39 8.21
C HIS A 113 -11.73 2.24 6.80
N GLU A 114 -12.48 3.21 6.32
CA GLU A 114 -13.05 3.20 4.98
C GLU A 114 -12.85 4.53 4.29
N SER A 115 -12.58 4.49 2.99
CA SER A 115 -12.50 5.68 2.15
C SER A 115 -13.87 6.34 2.02
N TYR A 116 -13.89 7.68 1.99
CA TYR A 116 -15.12 8.47 1.81
C TYR A 116 -16.16 8.30 2.92
N ARG A 117 -15.73 7.86 4.11
CA ARG A 117 -16.59 7.64 5.28
C ARG A 117 -16.09 8.47 6.47
N PRO A 118 -16.31 9.82 6.45
CA PRO A 118 -15.90 10.70 7.55
C PRO A 118 -16.58 10.36 8.88
N ASP A 119 -17.73 9.69 8.83
CA ASP A 119 -18.48 9.16 9.97
C ASP A 119 -17.81 7.95 10.63
N ARG A 120 -16.85 7.31 9.97
CA ARG A 120 -16.13 6.11 10.46
C ARG A 120 -14.67 6.39 10.86
N VAL A 121 -14.22 7.62 10.75
CA VAL A 121 -12.88 7.99 11.19
C VAL A 121 -12.74 7.78 12.71
N GLY A 122 -11.79 6.95 13.13
CA GLY A 122 -11.55 6.60 14.52
C GLY A 122 -11.17 7.77 15.44
N SER A 123 -10.94 7.49 16.70
CA SER A 123 -10.47 8.48 17.67
C SER A 123 -9.03 8.94 17.35
N GLU A 124 -8.64 10.10 17.88
CA GLU A 124 -7.30 10.64 17.64
C GLU A 124 -6.18 9.71 18.18
N SER A 125 -6.42 9.06 19.32
CA SER A 125 -5.47 8.12 19.92
C SER A 125 -5.27 6.86 19.07
N GLU A 126 -6.36 6.29 18.55
CA GLU A 126 -6.30 5.14 17.62
C GLU A 126 -5.54 5.51 16.35
N LEU A 127 -5.95 6.59 15.68
CA LEU A 127 -5.32 7.04 14.45
C LEU A 127 -3.82 7.31 14.62
N THR A 128 -3.42 7.93 15.74
CA THR A 128 -2.02 8.24 15.99
C THR A 128 -1.17 6.98 16.10
N GLY A 129 -1.64 5.96 16.82
CA GLY A 129 -0.92 4.70 16.99
C GLY A 129 -0.85 3.88 15.70
N GLU A 130 -1.99 3.77 15.00
CA GLU A 130 -2.08 2.97 13.77
C GLU A 130 -1.27 3.60 12.63
N TYR A 131 -1.31 4.94 12.46
CA TYR A 131 -0.48 5.61 11.46
C TYR A 131 1.00 5.50 11.75
N ALA A 132 1.42 5.61 13.03
CA ALA A 132 2.82 5.40 13.40
C ALA A 132 3.29 4.01 12.97
N HIS A 133 2.51 2.97 13.26
CA HIS A 133 2.83 1.59 12.90
C HIS A 133 2.95 1.37 11.37
N ILE A 134 1.99 1.89 10.59
CA ILE A 134 2.02 1.77 9.13
C ILE A 134 3.24 2.50 8.55
N VAL A 135 3.49 3.72 9.02
CA VAL A 135 4.60 4.54 8.53
C VAL A 135 5.95 3.91 8.87
N GLU A 136 6.13 3.42 10.12
CA GLU A 136 7.37 2.71 10.52
C GLU A 136 7.65 1.50 9.63
N ALA A 137 6.61 0.77 9.23
CA ALA A 137 6.77 -0.42 8.39
C ALA A 137 7.07 -0.08 6.91
N ILE A 138 6.50 1.01 6.36
CA ILE A 138 6.63 1.30 4.93
C ILE A 138 7.76 2.30 4.60
N ALA A 139 8.11 3.20 5.51
CA ALA A 139 9.11 4.24 5.27
C ALA A 139 10.47 3.69 4.81
N PRO A 140 11.01 2.57 5.35
CA PRO A 140 12.30 2.02 4.91
C PRO A 140 12.34 1.62 3.43
N HIS A 141 11.18 1.42 2.82
CA HIS A 141 11.03 1.02 1.42
C HIS A 141 10.65 2.17 0.49
N SER A 142 10.50 3.40 1.01
CA SER A 142 9.89 4.51 0.30
C SER A 142 10.88 5.64 0.04
N ASP A 143 10.70 6.37 -1.08
CA ASP A 143 11.41 7.61 -1.36
C ASP A 143 10.57 8.81 -0.91
N LEU A 144 9.26 8.61 -0.79
CA LEU A 144 8.28 9.55 -0.26
C LEU A 144 7.11 8.78 0.34
N LEU A 145 6.33 9.41 1.23
CA LEU A 145 5.10 8.85 1.78
C LEU A 145 3.90 9.57 1.17
N LEU A 146 2.93 8.79 0.69
CA LEU A 146 1.72 9.28 0.06
C LEU A 146 0.52 9.07 1.00
N CYS A 147 0.13 10.14 1.72
CA CYS A 147 -1.11 10.16 2.49
C CYS A 147 -2.28 10.37 1.53
N GLU A 148 -3.00 9.29 1.19
CA GLU A 148 -4.01 9.31 0.14
C GLU A 148 -5.42 9.00 0.66
N THR A 149 -6.42 9.53 -0.06
CA THR A 149 -7.85 9.16 0.09
C THR A 149 -8.42 9.37 1.50
N MET A 150 -7.87 10.33 2.25
CA MET A 150 -8.29 10.64 3.62
C MET A 150 -9.75 11.07 3.68
N SER A 151 -10.52 10.52 4.61
CA SER A 151 -11.95 10.79 4.76
C SER A 151 -12.25 12.07 5.53
N SER A 152 -11.28 12.63 6.26
CA SER A 152 -11.43 13.87 7.02
C SER A 152 -10.13 14.66 7.13
N VAL A 153 -10.24 15.97 7.41
CA VAL A 153 -9.07 16.82 7.67
C VAL A 153 -8.29 16.36 8.91
N ARG A 154 -9.00 15.88 9.95
CA ARG A 154 -8.37 15.34 11.17
C ARG A 154 -7.51 14.12 10.82
N GLU A 155 -8.07 13.18 10.10
CA GLU A 155 -7.36 11.98 9.65
C GLU A 155 -6.12 12.33 8.82
N GLY A 156 -6.27 13.19 7.82
CA GLY A 156 -5.16 13.63 6.99
C GLY A 156 -4.04 14.34 7.77
N LYS A 157 -4.39 15.16 8.76
CA LYS A 157 -3.39 15.80 9.64
C LYS A 157 -2.58 14.77 10.42
N LEU A 158 -3.24 13.75 11.00
CA LEU A 158 -2.56 12.72 11.80
C LEU A 158 -1.68 11.82 10.93
N ALA A 159 -2.14 11.46 9.73
CA ALA A 159 -1.35 10.72 8.76
C ALA A 159 -0.07 11.48 8.37
N VAL A 160 -0.19 12.78 8.05
CA VAL A 160 0.96 13.64 7.71
C VAL A 160 1.90 13.83 8.91
N GLN A 161 1.36 13.97 10.13
CA GLN A 161 2.19 14.06 11.33
C GLN A 161 2.99 12.77 11.57
N ALA A 162 2.39 11.60 11.35
CA ALA A 162 3.09 10.33 11.44
C ALA A 162 4.20 10.24 10.37
N ALA A 163 3.89 10.59 9.12
CA ALA A 163 4.85 10.60 8.01
C ALA A 163 6.04 11.50 8.30
N ASN A 164 5.82 12.71 8.82
CA ASN A 164 6.89 13.66 9.15
C ASN A 164 7.80 13.23 10.31
N ARG A 165 7.36 12.28 11.15
CA ARG A 165 8.19 11.74 12.24
C ARG A 165 9.14 10.64 11.78
N ALA A 166 8.87 10.05 10.63
CA ALA A 166 9.69 8.97 10.08
C ALA A 166 10.85 9.47 9.21
N GLY A 167 10.95 10.77 9.00
CA GLY A 167 11.99 11.41 8.24
C GLY A 167 11.47 12.20 7.07
#